data_5cc375f61d7e23b238ae412c2088c77d
#
_entry.id   5cc375f61d7e23b238ae412c2088c77d
#
_cell.length_a   1.000
_cell.length_b   1.000
_cell.length_c   1.000
_cell.angle_alpha   90.00
_cell.angle_beta   90.00
_cell.angle_gamma   90.00
#
_symmetry.space_group_name_H-M   'P 1'
#
loop_
_entity.id
_entity.type
_entity.pdbx_description
1 polymer ?
#
loop_
_entity_poly.entity_id
_entity_poly.type
_entity_poly.pdbx_seq_one_letter_code
_entity_poly.pdbx_strand_id
1 'polypeptide(L)'
;MKNTAIKLSGILLAGAVFFSTLLGYGTQVAAATAIGSDTEEGQASGDGSVASVADLPGKHIGVQLGTTGDIMVSDYETDGSGTVVERYNKGADAVQALKQGKLDCVIIDELPALAFVEQNEGLKILEENFVEEDYAFVIAKGNEALVDQVNETLRELKDEGVLDNIAKNYTGTDEEIGKYPYEILDVERTNGTLTVGTNAEFPPYEYYEEGKITGIDMDIMQAVCDKLGMELKIEDMAFDSVIP
;
A
#
# COMPACT_ATOMS: atom_id res chain seq x y z
N MET A 1 -27.19 -7.84 5.45
CA MET A 1 -25.75 -7.78 5.15
C MET A 1 -25.26 -6.52 5.83
N LYS A 2 -24.33 -6.66 6.75
CA LYS A 2 -24.00 -5.55 7.67
C LYS A 2 -22.89 -4.72 7.06
N ASN A 3 -23.23 -3.55 6.53
CA ASN A 3 -22.25 -2.55 6.14
C ASN A 3 -21.57 -2.03 7.40
N THR A 4 -20.31 -2.29 7.52
CA THR A 4 -19.50 -1.77 8.61
C THR A 4 -18.65 -0.65 8.03
N ALA A 5 -19.23 0.54 7.97
CA ALA A 5 -18.49 1.74 7.61
C ALA A 5 -17.77 2.29 8.84
N ILE A 6 -16.58 2.76 8.68
CA ILE A 6 -15.69 3.06 9.79
C ILE A 6 -14.96 4.37 9.56
N LYS A 7 -15.03 5.25 10.50
CA LYS A 7 -14.39 6.56 10.71
C LYS A 7 -13.60 7.21 9.59
N LEU A 8 -13.90 8.48 9.38
CA LEU A 8 -13.06 9.40 8.69
C LEU A 8 -12.15 10.17 9.64
N SER A 9 -11.11 9.65 9.94
CA SER A 9 -9.81 10.14 9.63
C SER A 9 -9.32 9.15 8.59
N GLY A 10 -9.16 9.63 7.36
CA GLY A 10 -8.99 8.81 6.21
C GLY A 10 -7.91 7.79 6.35
N ILE A 11 -8.16 6.64 5.80
CA ILE A 11 -7.21 5.56 5.84
C ILE A 11 -7.40 4.71 4.64
N LEU A 12 -6.30 4.51 3.99
CA LEU A 12 -6.14 3.41 3.07
C LEU A 12 -5.90 2.16 3.87
N LEU A 13 -6.66 1.11 3.67
CA LEU A 13 -6.37 -0.17 4.29
C LEU A 13 -6.83 -1.36 3.50
N ALA A 14 -5.93 -2.30 3.50
CA ALA A 14 -6.17 -3.65 3.05
C ALA A 14 -7.41 -4.26 3.72
N GLY A 15 -8.28 -4.80 2.94
CA GLY A 15 -9.35 -5.63 3.43
C GLY A 15 -10.74 -5.23 3.01
N ALA A 16 -11.16 -5.75 1.90
CA ALA A 16 -12.50 -6.04 1.45
C ALA A 16 -13.22 -5.08 0.51
N VAL A 17 -13.22 -5.43 -0.74
CA VAL A 17 -14.39 -5.68 -1.58
C VAL A 17 -14.87 -4.60 -2.54
N PHE A 18 -14.33 -3.39 -2.63
CA PHE A 18 -14.91 -2.46 -3.61
C PHE A 18 -13.96 -1.86 -4.64
N PHE A 19 -12.66 -2.00 -4.49
CA PHE A 19 -11.72 -1.36 -5.41
C PHE A 19 -11.45 -2.20 -6.68
N SER A 20 -11.37 -3.51 -6.58
CA SER A 20 -11.10 -4.39 -7.73
C SER A 20 -12.20 -4.37 -8.79
N THR A 21 -13.45 -4.12 -8.39
CA THR A 21 -14.58 -3.97 -9.33
C THR A 21 -14.69 -2.57 -9.93
N LEU A 22 -13.99 -1.58 -9.36
CA LEU A 22 -14.06 -0.21 -9.83
C LEU A 22 -13.03 0.11 -10.92
N LEU A 23 -11.85 -0.45 -10.93
CA LEU A 23 -10.79 -0.04 -11.85
C LEU A 23 -10.75 -0.81 -13.20
N GLY A 24 -11.56 -1.83 -13.46
CA GLY A 24 -11.67 -2.45 -14.80
C GLY A 24 -10.36 -2.90 -15.46
N TYR A 25 -9.23 -2.66 -14.85
CA TYR A 25 -7.98 -3.34 -15.12
C TYR A 25 -8.04 -4.67 -14.39
N GLY A 26 -7.70 -5.74 -15.08
CA GLY A 26 -7.64 -7.05 -14.46
C GLY A 26 -6.95 -6.92 -13.11
N THR A 27 -7.65 -7.34 -12.09
CA THR A 27 -7.27 -7.32 -10.68
C THR A 27 -5.79 -7.00 -10.47
N GLN A 28 -5.43 -5.73 -10.29
CA GLN A 28 -4.20 -5.45 -9.58
C GLN A 28 -4.51 -5.74 -8.13
N VAL A 29 -4.44 -7.00 -7.84
CA VAL A 29 -4.43 -7.51 -6.51
C VAL A 29 -3.13 -7.05 -5.94
N ALA A 30 -3.16 -6.28 -4.86
CA ALA A 30 -1.95 -6.07 -4.09
C ALA A 30 -1.48 -7.46 -3.66
N ALA A 31 -0.34 -7.86 -4.13
CA ALA A 31 0.25 -9.11 -3.76
C ALA A 31 1.35 -8.81 -2.77
N ALA A 32 1.24 -9.31 -1.55
CA ALA A 32 2.39 -9.34 -0.68
C ALA A 32 3.42 -10.25 -1.33
N THR A 33 4.61 -9.72 -1.56
CA THR A 33 5.71 -10.44 -2.20
C THR A 33 6.90 -10.49 -1.27
N ALA A 34 7.80 -11.42 -1.49
CA ALA A 34 9.03 -11.47 -0.73
C ALA A 34 10.17 -10.82 -1.53
N ILE A 35 10.90 -9.92 -0.88
CA ILE A 35 12.14 -9.35 -1.38
C ILE A 35 13.29 -10.14 -0.75
N GLY A 36 14.13 -10.76 -1.56
CA GLY A 36 15.35 -11.42 -1.15
C GLY A 36 16.63 -10.69 -1.60
N SER A 37 17.79 -11.06 -1.07
CA SER A 37 19.07 -10.56 -1.55
C SER A 37 19.58 -11.33 -2.76
N ASP A 38 20.17 -10.65 -3.74
CA ASP A 38 20.71 -11.22 -4.99
C ASP A 38 22.15 -11.71 -4.85
N THR A 39 22.73 -11.68 -3.64
CA THR A 39 24.17 -11.93 -3.46
C THR A 39 24.50 -13.40 -3.57
N GLU A 40 25.17 -13.77 -4.66
CA GLU A 40 25.85 -15.06 -4.83
C GLU A 40 27.11 -15.23 -3.96
N GLU A 41 27.55 -14.29 -3.16
CA GLU A 41 28.67 -14.46 -2.23
C GLU A 41 28.66 -13.40 -1.12
N GLY A 42 28.35 -13.79 0.11
CA GLY A 42 28.61 -12.95 1.29
C GLY A 42 27.93 -13.42 2.54
N GLN A 43 28.54 -14.38 3.24
CA GLN A 43 28.35 -14.73 4.65
C GLN A 43 27.10 -14.17 5.36
N ALA A 44 25.93 -14.72 5.06
CA ALA A 44 24.88 -14.88 6.03
C ALA A 44 25.08 -16.25 6.68
N SER A 45 24.91 -16.32 7.97
CA SER A 45 25.01 -17.56 8.73
C SER A 45 23.80 -18.46 8.42
N GLY A 46 23.95 -19.31 7.43
CA GLY A 46 22.96 -20.27 6.96
C GLY A 46 22.81 -20.13 5.43
N ASP A 47 22.84 -21.26 4.75
CA ASP A 47 22.51 -21.41 3.32
C ASP A 47 21.02 -21.06 3.11
N GLY A 48 20.70 -19.77 3.17
CA GLY A 48 19.37 -19.27 3.46
C GLY A 48 18.74 -18.41 2.38
N SER A 49 19.11 -18.59 1.08
CA SER A 49 18.38 -17.87 0.03
C SER A 49 16.91 -18.30 0.02
N VAL A 50 16.01 -17.32 0.08
CA VAL A 50 14.57 -17.53 -0.13
C VAL A 50 14.34 -17.44 -1.65
N ALA A 51 13.89 -18.52 -2.24
CA ALA A 51 13.60 -18.61 -3.67
C ALA A 51 12.09 -18.72 -3.96
N SER A 52 11.31 -19.16 -2.96
CA SER A 52 9.86 -19.36 -3.06
C SER A 52 9.18 -19.14 -1.70
N VAL A 53 7.87 -19.03 -1.70
CA VAL A 53 7.05 -18.96 -0.46
C VAL A 53 7.26 -20.21 0.42
N ALA A 54 7.54 -21.36 -0.18
CA ALA A 54 7.78 -22.59 0.57
C ALA A 54 9.07 -22.57 1.41
N ASP A 55 9.99 -21.64 1.14
CA ASP A 55 11.24 -21.49 1.87
C ASP A 55 11.11 -20.59 3.11
N LEU A 56 9.98 -19.92 3.32
CA LEU A 56 9.76 -18.97 4.42
C LEU A 56 9.84 -19.62 5.84
N PRO A 57 9.34 -20.86 6.07
CA PRO A 57 9.47 -21.47 7.38
C PRO A 57 10.94 -21.55 7.84
N GLY A 58 11.20 -21.13 9.08
CA GLY A 58 12.53 -21.11 9.67
C GLY A 58 13.41 -19.93 9.31
N LYS A 59 12.87 -18.93 8.60
CA LYS A 59 13.60 -17.71 8.18
C LYS A 59 13.39 -16.54 9.13
N HIS A 60 14.29 -15.57 9.05
CA HIS A 60 14.12 -14.24 9.63
C HIS A 60 13.41 -13.34 8.61
N ILE A 61 12.15 -13.03 8.86
CA ILE A 61 11.26 -12.32 7.94
C ILE A 61 10.97 -10.92 8.48
N GLY A 62 11.21 -9.89 7.68
CA GLY A 62 10.81 -8.52 7.99
C GLY A 62 9.42 -8.21 7.44
N VAL A 63 8.63 -7.48 8.20
CA VAL A 63 7.30 -6.99 7.81
C VAL A 63 7.05 -5.59 8.33
N GLN A 64 6.12 -4.86 7.72
CA GLN A 64 5.57 -3.67 8.36
C GLN A 64 4.47 -4.08 9.33
N LEU A 65 4.53 -3.54 10.55
CA LEU A 65 3.60 -3.85 11.65
C LEU A 65 2.15 -3.57 11.25
N GLY A 66 1.28 -4.56 11.43
CA GLY A 66 -0.16 -4.44 11.23
C GLY A 66 -0.64 -4.62 9.79
N THR A 67 0.25 -4.88 8.84
CA THR A 67 -0.12 -5.19 7.44
C THR A 67 -0.66 -6.62 7.29
N THR A 68 -1.26 -6.92 6.15
CA THR A 68 -1.67 -8.29 5.80
C THR A 68 -0.47 -9.23 5.79
N GLY A 69 0.68 -8.79 5.29
CA GLY A 69 1.93 -9.54 5.34
C GLY A 69 2.32 -9.93 6.77
N ASP A 70 2.26 -8.99 7.74
CA ASP A 70 2.52 -9.28 9.16
C ASP A 70 1.53 -10.31 9.73
N ILE A 71 0.24 -10.13 9.47
CA ILE A 71 -0.80 -11.04 9.97
C ILE A 71 -0.57 -12.46 9.45
N MET A 72 -0.31 -12.61 8.15
CA MET A 72 -0.17 -13.90 7.50
C MET A 72 1.11 -14.65 7.91
N VAL A 73 2.26 -13.96 8.01
CA VAL A 73 3.50 -14.65 8.41
C VAL A 73 3.56 -14.96 9.89
N SER A 74 2.72 -14.32 10.71
CA SER A 74 2.64 -14.59 12.14
C SER A 74 2.29 -16.04 12.45
N ASP A 75 1.61 -16.74 11.53
CA ASP A 75 1.31 -18.17 11.67
C ASP A 75 2.60 -19.02 11.69
N TYR A 76 3.65 -18.62 10.99
CA TYR A 76 4.93 -19.32 10.97
C TYR A 76 5.72 -19.20 12.28
N GLU A 77 5.45 -18.19 13.13
CA GLU A 77 6.11 -18.06 14.45
C GLU A 77 5.68 -19.18 15.41
N THR A 78 4.51 -19.77 15.17
CA THR A 78 3.90 -20.77 16.07
C THR A 78 3.83 -22.18 15.50
N ASP A 79 4.22 -22.38 14.25
CA ASP A 79 4.17 -23.68 13.55
C ASP A 79 5.29 -24.65 13.93
N GLY A 80 6.27 -24.19 14.73
CA GLY A 80 7.43 -24.97 15.15
C GLY A 80 8.59 -24.98 14.14
N SER A 81 8.51 -24.22 13.07
CA SER A 81 9.59 -24.06 12.07
C SER A 81 10.80 -23.29 12.59
N GLY A 82 10.62 -22.48 13.63
CA GLY A 82 11.67 -21.60 14.16
C GLY A 82 11.74 -20.25 13.40
N THR A 83 10.72 -19.91 12.64
CA THR A 83 10.60 -18.61 11.98
C THR A 83 10.61 -17.46 12.99
N VAL A 84 11.34 -16.41 12.65
CA VAL A 84 11.37 -15.16 13.42
C VAL A 84 10.81 -14.04 12.55
N VAL A 85 9.75 -13.37 13.03
CA VAL A 85 9.14 -12.24 12.34
C VAL A 85 9.55 -10.94 13.03
N GLU A 86 10.30 -10.10 12.32
CA GLU A 86 10.71 -8.79 12.80
C GLU A 86 9.80 -7.71 12.23
N ARG A 87 9.13 -6.97 13.12
CA ARG A 87 8.13 -5.97 12.80
C ARG A 87 8.71 -4.57 12.82
N TYR A 88 8.54 -3.85 11.74
CA TYR A 88 9.02 -2.48 11.55
C TYR A 88 7.84 -1.52 11.42
N ASN A 89 8.00 -0.29 11.88
CA ASN A 89 6.98 0.75 11.67
C ASN A 89 6.88 1.19 10.21
N LYS A 90 7.92 0.93 9.42
CA LYS A 90 8.04 1.34 8.01
C LYS A 90 8.58 0.19 7.18
N GLY A 91 7.99 0.00 5.99
CA GLY A 91 8.50 -0.98 5.02
C GLY A 91 9.95 -0.71 4.62
N ALA A 92 10.33 0.57 4.46
CA ALA A 92 11.70 0.98 4.14
C ALA A 92 12.73 0.53 5.19
N ASP A 93 12.38 0.52 6.48
CA ASP A 93 13.27 0.07 7.56
C ASP A 93 13.49 -1.45 7.48
N ALA A 94 12.44 -2.22 7.14
CA ALA A 94 12.55 -3.66 6.91
C ALA A 94 13.48 -3.96 5.70
N VAL A 95 13.31 -3.23 4.59
CA VAL A 95 14.17 -3.36 3.40
C VAL A 95 15.63 -2.99 3.75
N GLN A 96 15.84 -1.95 4.54
CA GLN A 96 17.19 -1.58 4.99
C GLN A 96 17.81 -2.66 5.89
N ALA A 97 17.03 -3.32 6.75
CA ALA A 97 17.51 -4.42 7.57
C ALA A 97 17.88 -5.66 6.72
N LEU A 98 17.10 -5.95 5.67
CA LEU A 98 17.43 -6.98 4.68
C LEU A 98 18.78 -6.69 4.00
N LYS A 99 19.00 -5.47 3.51
CA LYS A 99 20.28 -5.04 2.91
C LYS A 99 21.46 -5.17 3.86
N GLN A 100 21.23 -5.05 5.16
CA GLN A 100 22.26 -5.22 6.19
C GLN A 100 22.50 -6.70 6.55
N GLY A 101 21.80 -7.64 5.91
CA GLY A 101 21.91 -9.08 6.19
C GLY A 101 21.34 -9.49 7.55
N LYS A 102 20.43 -8.71 8.13
CA LYS A 102 19.75 -9.03 9.39
C LYS A 102 18.51 -9.90 9.17
N LEU A 103 17.95 -9.85 7.96
CA LEU A 103 16.78 -10.58 7.53
C LEU A 103 17.13 -11.46 6.33
N ASP A 104 16.41 -12.55 6.16
CA ASP A 104 16.49 -13.41 4.98
C ASP A 104 15.58 -12.88 3.86
N CYS A 105 14.44 -12.30 4.22
CA CYS A 105 13.52 -11.66 3.29
C CYS A 105 12.63 -10.62 3.98
N VAL A 106 11.92 -9.84 3.17
CA VAL A 106 10.86 -8.91 3.59
C VAL A 106 9.59 -9.26 2.85
N ILE A 107 8.46 -9.31 3.56
CA ILE A 107 7.13 -9.42 2.94
C ILE A 107 6.48 -8.06 2.99
N ILE A 108 6.15 -7.57 1.81
CA ILE A 108 5.58 -6.24 1.58
C ILE A 108 4.78 -6.29 0.28
N ASP A 109 3.90 -5.34 0.07
CA ASP A 109 3.06 -5.26 -1.13
C ASP A 109 3.89 -5.06 -2.41
N GLU A 110 3.40 -5.60 -3.53
CA GLU A 110 4.15 -5.71 -4.78
C GLU A 110 4.63 -4.36 -5.32
N LEU A 111 3.76 -3.35 -5.42
CA LEU A 111 4.16 -2.05 -5.97
C LEU A 111 5.20 -1.32 -5.09
N PRO A 112 5.07 -1.26 -3.75
CA PRO A 112 6.15 -0.81 -2.89
C PRO A 112 7.41 -1.65 -3.02
N ALA A 113 7.30 -2.98 -3.13
CA ALA A 113 8.45 -3.85 -3.35
C ALA A 113 9.20 -3.49 -4.65
N LEU A 114 8.48 -3.28 -5.75
CA LEU A 114 9.04 -2.83 -7.03
C LEU A 114 9.78 -1.49 -6.87
N ALA A 115 9.14 -0.50 -6.22
CA ALA A 115 9.75 0.80 -5.98
C ALA A 115 11.04 0.70 -5.11
N PHE A 116 11.05 -0.18 -4.11
CA PHE A 116 12.23 -0.39 -3.28
C PHE A 116 13.34 -1.13 -4.02
N VAL A 117 13.02 -2.14 -4.81
CA VAL A 117 14.03 -2.91 -5.58
C VAL A 117 14.65 -2.04 -6.66
N GLU A 118 13.89 -1.20 -7.34
CA GLU A 118 14.41 -0.24 -8.33
C GLU A 118 15.45 0.71 -7.72
N GLN A 119 15.26 1.13 -6.49
CA GLN A 119 16.15 2.07 -5.79
C GLN A 119 17.30 1.38 -5.03
N ASN A 120 17.31 0.05 -4.95
CA ASN A 120 18.23 -0.70 -4.11
C ASN A 120 18.85 -1.88 -4.87
N GLU A 121 20.07 -1.69 -5.39
CA GLU A 121 20.81 -2.78 -6.00
C GLU A 121 21.01 -3.98 -5.07
N GLY A 122 21.02 -5.19 -5.62
CA GLY A 122 21.25 -6.44 -4.88
C GLY A 122 19.99 -6.98 -4.19
N LEU A 123 18.83 -6.45 -4.51
CA LEU A 123 17.53 -6.98 -4.08
C LEU A 123 16.76 -7.51 -5.29
N LYS A 124 15.94 -8.51 -5.04
CA LYS A 124 15.03 -9.10 -6.03
C LYS A 124 13.67 -9.38 -5.42
N ILE A 125 12.64 -9.36 -6.24
CA ILE A 125 11.30 -9.81 -5.90
C ILE A 125 11.17 -11.28 -6.27
N LEU A 126 10.52 -12.09 -5.43
CA LEU A 126 10.17 -13.47 -5.77
C LEU A 126 9.02 -13.47 -6.79
N GLU A 127 9.07 -14.41 -7.73
CA GLU A 127 8.05 -14.53 -8.77
C GLU A 127 6.67 -14.99 -8.24
N GLU A 128 6.64 -15.56 -7.05
CA GLU A 128 5.45 -16.11 -6.41
C GLU A 128 4.86 -15.10 -5.43
N ASN A 129 3.57 -14.78 -5.63
CA ASN A 129 2.83 -13.93 -4.70
C ASN A 129 2.58 -14.67 -3.38
N PHE A 130 2.79 -13.98 -2.27
CA PHE A 130 2.53 -14.53 -0.94
C PHE A 130 1.02 -14.58 -0.65
N VAL A 131 0.31 -13.51 -0.96
CA VAL A 131 -1.15 -13.36 -0.82
C VAL A 131 -1.67 -12.33 -1.81
N GLU A 132 -2.93 -12.44 -2.16
CA GLU A 132 -3.65 -11.46 -2.97
C GLU A 132 -4.67 -10.72 -2.10
N GLU A 133 -4.75 -9.40 -2.23
CA GLU A 133 -5.66 -8.55 -1.45
C GLU A 133 -6.16 -7.34 -2.23
N ASP A 134 -7.26 -6.75 -1.76
CA ASP A 134 -7.82 -5.50 -2.30
C ASP A 134 -7.60 -4.35 -1.32
N TYR A 135 -7.37 -3.14 -1.83
CA TYR A 135 -7.32 -1.92 -1.02
C TYR A 135 -8.68 -1.23 -0.94
N ALA A 136 -8.91 -0.54 0.16
CA ALA A 136 -10.11 0.26 0.37
C ALA A 136 -9.85 1.48 1.27
N PHE A 137 -10.56 2.57 1.00
CA PHE A 137 -10.65 3.68 1.95
C PHE A 137 -11.58 3.31 3.10
N VAL A 138 -11.17 3.64 4.32
CA VAL A 138 -11.90 3.32 5.54
C VAL A 138 -12.51 4.58 6.12
N ILE A 139 -13.79 4.53 6.47
CA ILE A 139 -14.56 5.65 7.00
C ILE A 139 -15.19 5.27 8.36
N ALA A 140 -15.24 6.21 9.32
CA ALA A 140 -15.77 5.97 10.66
C ALA A 140 -17.19 5.40 10.69
N LYS A 141 -17.43 4.42 11.54
CA LYS A 141 -18.78 3.93 11.85
C LYS A 141 -19.71 5.09 12.24
N GLY A 142 -20.92 5.06 11.69
CA GLY A 142 -21.90 6.11 11.93
C GLY A 142 -21.81 7.28 10.95
N ASN A 143 -20.95 7.18 9.92
CA ASN A 143 -20.84 8.18 8.85
C ASN A 143 -21.22 7.60 7.48
N GLU A 144 -22.34 6.88 7.46
CA GLU A 144 -22.84 6.19 6.26
C GLU A 144 -23.09 7.16 5.10
N ALA A 145 -23.52 8.39 5.40
CA ALA A 145 -23.74 9.41 4.37
C ALA A 145 -22.46 9.75 3.60
N LEU A 146 -21.32 9.82 4.28
CA LEU A 146 -20.05 10.08 3.63
C LEU A 146 -19.54 8.83 2.87
N VAL A 147 -19.79 7.63 3.39
CA VAL A 147 -19.50 6.38 2.64
C VAL A 147 -20.25 6.38 1.31
N ASP A 148 -21.54 6.72 1.33
CA ASP A 148 -22.35 6.77 0.10
C ASP A 148 -21.82 7.84 -0.86
N GLN A 149 -21.52 9.05 -0.37
CA GLN A 149 -20.95 10.14 -1.18
C GLN A 149 -19.61 9.76 -1.80
N VAL A 150 -18.68 9.22 -1.01
CA VAL A 150 -17.36 8.80 -1.52
C VAL A 150 -17.50 7.69 -2.55
N ASN A 151 -18.32 6.68 -2.28
CA ASN A 151 -18.54 5.57 -3.22
C ASN A 151 -19.20 6.03 -4.53
N GLU A 152 -20.15 6.96 -4.46
CA GLU A 152 -20.77 7.54 -5.66
C GLU A 152 -19.76 8.34 -6.47
N THR A 153 -18.99 9.18 -5.79
CA THR A 153 -17.93 9.99 -6.43
C THR A 153 -16.85 9.12 -7.06
N LEU A 154 -16.41 8.05 -6.40
CA LEU A 154 -15.43 7.13 -6.98
C LEU A 154 -15.96 6.44 -8.24
N ARG A 155 -17.25 6.10 -8.30
CA ARG A 155 -17.87 5.55 -9.53
C ARG A 155 -17.89 6.58 -10.65
N GLU A 156 -18.26 7.82 -10.36
CA GLU A 156 -18.22 8.91 -11.34
C GLU A 156 -16.82 9.13 -11.88
N LEU A 157 -15.82 9.26 -11.00
CA LEU A 157 -14.42 9.45 -11.37
C LEU A 157 -13.90 8.30 -12.24
N LYS A 158 -14.35 7.08 -11.96
CA LYS A 158 -14.05 5.93 -12.80
C LYS A 158 -14.70 6.04 -14.18
N ASP A 159 -15.99 6.29 -14.23
CA ASP A 159 -16.74 6.40 -15.49
C ASP A 159 -16.19 7.55 -16.37
N GLU A 160 -15.65 8.58 -15.75
CA GLU A 160 -14.96 9.70 -16.41
C GLU A 160 -13.51 9.35 -16.82
N GLY A 161 -12.97 8.20 -16.41
CA GLY A 161 -11.59 7.77 -16.69
C GLY A 161 -10.52 8.47 -15.84
N VAL A 162 -10.91 9.23 -14.81
CA VAL A 162 -9.99 9.95 -13.94
C VAL A 162 -9.15 8.98 -13.12
N LEU A 163 -9.77 7.95 -12.55
CA LEU A 163 -9.04 6.94 -11.76
C LEU A 163 -8.04 6.17 -12.62
N ASP A 164 -8.40 5.86 -13.87
CA ASP A 164 -7.52 5.18 -14.81
C ASP A 164 -6.30 6.03 -15.17
N ASN A 165 -6.50 7.33 -15.35
CA ASN A 165 -5.42 8.27 -15.61
C ASN A 165 -4.48 8.41 -14.40
N ILE A 166 -5.05 8.52 -13.19
CA ILE A 166 -4.23 8.54 -11.96
C ILE A 166 -3.40 7.27 -11.87
N ALA A 167 -4.02 6.10 -12.02
CA ALA A 167 -3.28 4.83 -11.98
C ALA A 167 -2.14 4.79 -13.02
N LYS A 168 -2.40 5.17 -14.29
CA LYS A 168 -1.39 5.23 -15.33
C LYS A 168 -0.26 6.20 -15.03
N ASN A 169 -0.56 7.30 -14.37
CA ASN A 169 0.45 8.29 -14.02
C ASN A 169 1.54 7.72 -13.11
N TYR A 170 1.21 6.73 -12.29
CA TYR A 170 2.12 6.14 -11.30
C TYR A 170 2.57 4.72 -11.64
N THR A 171 1.72 3.94 -12.30
CA THR A 171 1.92 2.49 -12.53
C THR A 171 1.75 2.07 -13.99
N GLY A 172 1.65 3.02 -14.89
CA GLY A 172 1.55 2.76 -16.33
C GLY A 172 2.88 2.28 -16.93
N THR A 173 2.92 2.24 -18.27
CA THR A 173 4.16 1.99 -18.99
C THR A 173 5.13 3.17 -18.82
N ASP A 174 6.42 2.97 -19.13
CA ASP A 174 7.46 4.03 -19.13
C ASP A 174 7.04 5.28 -19.93
N GLU A 175 6.20 5.11 -20.95
CA GLU A 175 5.67 6.21 -21.77
C GLU A 175 4.51 6.94 -21.09
N GLU A 176 3.81 6.30 -20.15
CA GLU A 176 2.63 6.82 -19.46
C GLU A 176 2.96 7.45 -18.11
N ILE A 177 3.96 6.94 -17.40
CA ILE A 177 4.36 7.46 -16.08
C ILE A 177 4.68 8.95 -16.16
N GLY A 178 4.04 9.72 -15.25
CA GLY A 178 4.20 11.18 -15.19
C GLY A 178 3.51 11.96 -16.32
N LYS A 179 2.66 11.33 -17.14
CA LYS A 179 1.95 12.01 -18.24
C LYS A 179 0.49 12.34 -17.95
N TYR A 180 -0.04 11.83 -16.85
CA TYR A 180 -1.43 12.00 -16.46
C TYR A 180 -1.57 12.54 -15.03
N PRO A 181 -0.80 13.60 -14.63
CA PRO A 181 -0.90 14.15 -13.29
C PRO A 181 -2.33 14.63 -13.05
N TYR A 182 -2.85 14.36 -11.86
CA TYR A 182 -4.15 14.93 -11.50
C TYR A 182 -4.02 16.43 -11.29
N GLU A 183 -4.80 17.20 -12.04
CA GLU A 183 -4.85 18.65 -11.90
C GLU A 183 -5.98 19.03 -10.92
N ILE A 184 -5.60 19.66 -9.80
CA ILE A 184 -6.56 20.12 -8.79
C ILE A 184 -7.53 21.11 -9.42
N LEU A 185 -8.82 20.85 -9.31
CA LEU A 185 -9.84 21.69 -9.92
C LEU A 185 -10.03 22.99 -9.13
N ASP A 186 -10.24 24.09 -9.86
CA ASP A 186 -10.63 25.38 -9.28
C ASP A 186 -12.15 25.39 -9.00
N VAL A 187 -12.52 24.82 -7.85
CA VAL A 187 -13.91 24.70 -7.40
C VAL A 187 -14.11 25.35 -6.04
N GLU A 188 -15.33 25.82 -5.77
CA GLU A 188 -15.68 26.32 -4.44
C GLU A 188 -15.66 25.17 -3.41
N ARG A 189 -14.90 25.33 -2.32
CA ARG A 189 -14.73 24.33 -1.25
C ARG A 189 -15.46 24.78 0.02
N THR A 190 -16.78 24.76 -0.04
CA THR A 190 -17.65 25.25 1.06
C THR A 190 -18.24 24.13 1.92
N ASN A 191 -17.99 22.86 1.55
CA ASN A 191 -18.58 21.70 2.22
C ASN A 191 -17.71 21.15 3.37
N GLY A 192 -16.76 21.95 3.84
CA GLY A 192 -15.88 21.59 4.97
C GLY A 192 -14.59 20.93 4.53
N THR A 193 -13.93 20.27 5.49
CA THR A 193 -12.63 19.63 5.30
C THR A 193 -12.76 18.13 5.45
N LEU A 194 -12.22 17.38 4.48
CA LEU A 194 -12.00 15.96 4.58
C LEU A 194 -10.58 15.73 5.08
N THR A 195 -10.44 15.18 6.30
CA THR A 195 -9.14 14.80 6.83
C THR A 195 -8.86 13.34 6.50
N VAL A 196 -7.73 13.09 5.86
CA VAL A 196 -7.25 11.76 5.45
C VAL A 196 -5.99 11.45 6.26
N GLY A 197 -6.03 10.37 7.05
CA GLY A 197 -4.84 9.81 7.71
C GLY A 197 -4.19 8.77 6.80
N THR A 198 -2.88 8.75 6.75
CA THR A 198 -2.12 7.80 5.93
C THR A 198 -0.75 7.54 6.53
N ASN A 199 -0.05 6.52 6.06
CA ASN A 199 1.36 6.30 6.33
C ASN A 199 2.19 6.58 5.06
N ALA A 200 2.69 7.81 4.95
CA ALA A 200 3.28 8.35 3.72
C ALA A 200 4.68 7.81 3.40
N GLU A 201 4.88 6.49 3.49
CA GLU A 201 6.13 5.78 3.17
C GLU A 201 5.88 4.52 2.34
N PHE A 202 4.85 4.56 1.51
CA PHE A 202 4.34 3.42 0.77
C PHE A 202 4.16 3.74 -0.74
N PRO A 203 5.27 3.99 -1.47
CA PRO A 203 5.19 4.32 -2.88
C PRO A 203 4.67 3.12 -3.70
N PRO A 204 3.90 3.35 -4.76
CA PRO A 204 3.48 4.63 -5.32
C PRO A 204 2.15 5.16 -4.77
N TYR A 205 1.60 4.55 -3.73
CA TYR A 205 0.29 4.89 -3.18
C TYR A 205 0.31 6.20 -2.40
N GLU A 206 1.19 6.31 -1.39
CA GLU A 206 1.43 7.53 -0.60
C GLU A 206 2.89 7.62 -0.15
N TYR A 207 3.54 8.70 -0.50
CA TYR A 207 4.95 8.92 -0.16
C TYR A 207 5.31 10.41 -0.20
N TYR A 208 6.46 10.73 0.38
CA TYR A 208 6.99 12.09 0.32
C TYR A 208 7.77 12.32 -0.96
N GLU A 209 7.40 13.34 -1.72
CA GLU A 209 8.15 13.89 -2.83
C GLU A 209 8.28 15.41 -2.67
N GLU A 210 9.49 15.94 -2.72
CA GLU A 210 9.78 17.37 -2.52
C GLU A 210 9.15 17.98 -1.25
N GLY A 211 9.01 17.17 -0.19
CA GLY A 211 8.44 17.59 1.10
C GLY A 211 6.91 17.66 1.14
N LYS A 212 6.23 17.13 0.14
CA LYS A 212 4.78 16.97 0.10
C LYS A 212 4.42 15.49 0.05
N ILE A 213 3.28 15.14 0.62
CA ILE A 213 2.71 13.80 0.48
C ILE A 213 2.00 13.75 -0.85
N THR A 214 2.38 12.79 -1.69
CA THR A 214 1.85 12.54 -3.03
C THR A 214 1.61 11.05 -3.23
N GLY A 215 1.06 10.66 -4.37
CA GLY A 215 0.81 9.28 -4.74
C GLY A 215 -0.62 9.05 -5.22
N ILE A 216 -0.89 7.83 -5.62
CA ILE A 216 -2.19 7.39 -6.17
C ILE A 216 -3.33 7.79 -5.24
N ASP A 217 -3.19 7.51 -3.95
CA ASP A 217 -4.24 7.73 -2.97
C ASP A 217 -4.51 9.21 -2.73
N MET A 218 -3.45 10.01 -2.74
CA MET A 218 -3.58 11.45 -2.56
C MET A 218 -4.27 12.09 -3.73
N ASP A 219 -3.95 11.68 -4.96
CA ASP A 219 -4.61 12.17 -6.17
C ASP A 219 -6.08 11.73 -6.23
N ILE A 220 -6.38 10.48 -5.86
CA ILE A 220 -7.77 10.00 -5.76
C ILE A 220 -8.56 10.80 -4.72
N MET A 221 -8.00 11.00 -3.53
CA MET A 221 -8.69 11.74 -2.47
C MET A 221 -8.83 13.23 -2.79
N GLN A 222 -7.87 13.81 -3.53
CA GLN A 222 -8.01 15.17 -4.05
C GLN A 222 -9.15 15.24 -5.07
N ALA A 223 -9.24 14.29 -6.00
CA ALA A 223 -10.33 14.22 -6.97
C ALA A 223 -11.71 14.06 -6.30
N VAL A 224 -11.77 13.24 -5.24
CA VAL A 224 -12.98 13.09 -4.42
C VAL A 224 -13.35 14.42 -3.75
N CYS A 225 -12.37 15.11 -3.14
CA CYS A 225 -12.62 16.41 -2.50
C CYS A 225 -13.06 17.47 -3.49
N ASP A 226 -12.48 17.50 -4.69
CA ASP A 226 -12.88 18.44 -5.75
C ASP A 226 -14.34 18.23 -6.16
N LYS A 227 -14.76 16.99 -6.35
CA LYS A 227 -16.16 16.64 -6.66
C LYS A 227 -17.12 16.98 -5.53
N LEU A 228 -16.71 16.74 -4.28
CA LEU A 228 -17.55 17.01 -3.11
C LEU A 228 -17.53 18.49 -2.66
N GLY A 229 -16.69 19.35 -3.25
CA GLY A 229 -16.50 20.73 -2.83
C GLY A 229 -15.94 20.85 -1.41
N MET A 230 -15.01 19.96 -1.04
CA MET A 230 -14.36 19.89 0.27
C MET A 230 -12.88 20.25 0.18
N GLU A 231 -12.31 20.76 1.27
CA GLU A 231 -10.87 20.90 1.42
C GLU A 231 -10.27 19.54 1.78
N LEU A 232 -9.14 19.14 1.17
CA LEU A 232 -8.36 17.98 1.56
C LEU A 232 -7.33 18.35 2.62
N LYS A 233 -7.32 17.63 3.73
CA LYS A 233 -6.26 17.69 4.73
C LYS A 233 -5.65 16.30 4.88
N ILE A 234 -4.34 16.17 4.73
CA ILE A 234 -3.61 14.90 4.88
C ILE A 234 -2.86 14.92 6.21
N GLU A 235 -2.94 13.82 6.96
CA GLU A 235 -2.20 13.59 8.20
C GLU A 235 -1.37 12.31 8.07
N ASP A 236 -0.04 12.46 8.16
CA ASP A 236 0.89 11.33 8.18
C ASP A 236 1.00 10.74 9.60
N MET A 237 0.91 9.42 9.70
CA MET A 237 1.00 8.71 10.97
C MET A 237 1.53 7.28 10.79
N ALA A 238 1.92 6.63 11.88
CA ALA A 238 2.31 5.23 11.82
C ALA A 238 1.15 4.35 11.36
N PHE A 239 1.43 3.34 10.53
CA PHE A 239 0.41 2.52 9.87
C PHE A 239 -0.54 1.85 10.88
N ASP A 240 0.00 1.29 11.97
CA ASP A 240 -0.77 0.66 13.04
C ASP A 240 -1.65 1.62 13.85
N SER A 241 -1.43 2.93 13.69
CA SER A 241 -2.21 4.00 14.33
C SER A 241 -3.35 4.52 13.44
N VAL A 242 -3.35 4.11 12.19
CA VAL A 242 -4.28 4.60 11.17
C VAL A 242 -5.71 4.06 11.41
N ILE A 243 -5.85 2.81 11.90
CA ILE A 243 -7.10 2.26 12.43
C ILE A 243 -6.89 1.89 13.91
N PRO A 244 -7.34 2.66 14.86
CA PRO A 244 -7.40 2.28 16.26
C PRO A 244 -8.59 1.37 16.58
#